data_a21cbdd1104317f90bde9a1e760ba1b6
#
_entry.id   a21cbdd1104317f90bde9a1e760ba1b6
#
_cell.length_a   1.000
_cell.length_b   1.000
_cell.length_c   1.000
_cell.angle_alpha   90.00
_cell.angle_beta   90.00
_cell.angle_gamma   90.00
#
_symmetry.space_group_name_H-M   'P 1'
#
loop_
_entity.id
_entity.type
_entity.pdbx_description
1 polymer ?
#
loop_
_entity_poly.entity_id
_entity_poly.type
_entity_poly.pdbx_seq_one_letter_code
_entity_poly.pdbx_strand_id
1 'polypeptide(L)' 'SKDLEVEINRLEATVFDKAGVKFNIGSPKQLGEVLFDKLKLDDKAKKTKTGQYQTGEDVLLALANKSDIVRDILDYRQL' A
#
# COMPACT_ATOMS: atom_id res chain seq x y z
N SER A 1 4.03 -25.25 10.13
CA SER A 1 4.57 -23.89 10.14
C SER A 1 4.22 -23.17 8.86
N LYS A 2 3.90 -21.92 8.96
CA LYS A 2 3.55 -21.11 7.80
C LYS A 2 4.80 -20.68 7.05
N ASP A 3 4.75 -20.81 5.73
CA ASP A 3 5.81 -20.31 4.88
C ASP A 3 5.59 -18.80 4.67
N LEU A 4 6.53 -18.02 5.14
CA LEU A 4 6.43 -16.56 5.06
C LEU A 4 6.38 -16.07 3.61
N GLU A 5 7.14 -16.71 2.73
CA GLU A 5 7.13 -16.35 1.31
C GLU A 5 5.75 -16.55 0.67
N VAL A 6 5.07 -17.62 1.03
CA VAL A 6 3.74 -17.90 0.51
C VAL A 6 2.76 -16.81 0.96
N GLU A 7 2.84 -16.40 2.22
CA GLU A 7 1.97 -15.36 2.74
C GLU A 7 2.25 -14.01 2.08
N ILE A 8 3.53 -13.67 1.91
CA ILE A 8 3.92 -12.43 1.24
C ILE A 8 3.41 -12.43 -0.20
N ASN A 9 3.63 -13.51 -0.93
CA ASN A 9 3.19 -13.61 -2.32
C ASN A 9 1.67 -13.52 -2.45
N ARG A 10 0.96 -14.12 -1.51
CA ARG A 10 -0.50 -14.07 -1.50
C ARG A 10 -1.00 -12.66 -1.27
N LEU A 11 -0.42 -11.94 -0.32
CA LEU A 11 -0.79 -10.55 -0.06
C LEU A 11 -0.46 -9.64 -1.25
N GLU A 12 0.70 -9.85 -1.86
CA GLU A 12 1.06 -9.11 -3.06
C GLU A 12 0.02 -9.31 -4.16
N ALA A 13 -0.35 -10.55 -4.43
CA ALA A 13 -1.33 -10.86 -5.46
C ALA A 13 -2.66 -10.20 -5.16
N THR A 14 -3.09 -10.23 -3.90
CA THR A 14 -4.34 -9.61 -3.48
C THR A 14 -4.30 -8.09 -3.69
N VAL A 15 -3.19 -7.46 -3.30
CA VAL A 15 -3.02 -6.01 -3.46
C VAL A 15 -3.01 -5.64 -4.93
N PHE A 16 -2.28 -6.39 -5.76
CA PHE A 16 -2.22 -6.11 -7.20
C PHE A 16 -3.59 -6.28 -7.86
N ASP A 17 -4.34 -7.29 -7.43
CA ASP A 17 -5.68 -7.52 -7.95
C ASP A 17 -6.62 -6.35 -7.62
N LYS A 18 -6.57 -5.88 -6.39
CA LYS A 18 -7.39 -4.75 -5.95
C LYS A 18 -6.96 -3.43 -6.59
N ALA A 19 -5.66 -3.25 -6.78
CA ALA A 19 -5.12 -2.05 -7.42
C ALA A 19 -5.29 -2.07 -8.93
N GLY A 20 -5.36 -3.25 -9.54
CA GLY A 20 -5.43 -3.39 -10.97
C GLY A 20 -4.11 -3.17 -11.68
N VAL A 21 -3.00 -3.15 -10.94
CA VAL A 21 -1.67 -2.92 -11.49
C VAL A 21 -0.63 -3.55 -10.58
N LYS A 22 0.46 -4.01 -11.17
CA LYS A 22 1.59 -4.53 -10.41
C LYS A 22 2.54 -3.40 -10.06
N PHE A 23 3.00 -3.40 -8.82
CA PHE A 23 3.95 -2.41 -8.33
C PHE A 23 4.72 -2.99 -7.15
N ASN A 24 5.80 -2.32 -6.74
CA ASN A 24 6.58 -2.77 -5.60
C ASN A 24 5.97 -2.24 -4.30
N ILE A 25 5.33 -3.13 -3.54
CA ILE A 25 4.67 -2.76 -2.28
C ILE A 25 5.70 -2.27 -1.26
N GLY A 26 6.92 -2.77 -1.33
CA GLY A 26 7.99 -2.34 -0.45
C GLY A 26 8.59 -0.98 -0.80
N SER A 27 8.21 -0.40 -1.94
CA SER A 27 8.71 0.91 -2.36
C SER A 27 7.70 1.99 -2.00
N PRO A 28 8.02 2.89 -1.07
CA PRO A 28 7.07 3.94 -0.69
C PRO A 28 6.71 4.86 -1.85
N LYS A 29 7.63 5.07 -2.79
CA LYS A 29 7.37 5.89 -3.95
C LYS A 29 6.27 5.28 -4.83
N GLN A 30 6.45 4.01 -5.22
CA GLN A 30 5.47 3.33 -6.06
C GLN A 30 4.15 3.13 -5.32
N LEU A 31 4.23 2.78 -4.04
CA LEU A 31 3.04 2.58 -3.22
C LEU A 31 2.21 3.86 -3.15
N GLY A 32 2.85 4.99 -2.89
CA GLY A 32 2.16 6.28 -2.83
C GLY A 32 1.52 6.64 -4.15
N GLU A 33 2.24 6.46 -5.25
CA GLU A 33 1.69 6.75 -6.57
C GLU A 33 0.44 5.91 -6.86
N VAL A 34 0.48 4.63 -6.55
CA VAL A 34 -0.67 3.76 -6.80
C VAL A 34 -1.85 4.16 -5.92
N LEU A 35 -1.61 4.40 -4.64
CA LEU A 35 -2.69 4.71 -3.70
C LEU A 35 -3.34 6.06 -3.97
N PHE A 36 -2.55 7.06 -4.34
CA PHE A 36 -3.04 8.43 -4.44
C PHE A 36 -3.26 8.90 -5.88
N ASP A 37 -2.47 8.40 -6.82
CA ASP A 37 -2.63 8.78 -8.23
C ASP A 37 -3.60 7.87 -8.97
N LYS A 38 -3.50 6.56 -8.76
CA LYS A 38 -4.36 5.60 -9.46
C LYS A 38 -5.68 5.38 -8.74
N LEU A 39 -5.62 5.05 -7.45
CA LEU A 39 -6.80 4.74 -6.66
C LEU A 39 -7.45 5.98 -6.05
N LYS A 40 -6.70 7.06 -5.93
CA LYS A 40 -7.19 8.35 -5.40
C LYS A 40 -7.90 8.18 -4.06
N LEU A 41 -7.27 7.47 -3.15
CA LEU A 41 -7.86 7.19 -1.85
C LEU A 41 -7.95 8.42 -0.94
N ASP A 42 -7.12 9.43 -1.18
CA ASP A 42 -7.10 10.64 -0.39
C ASP A 42 -6.79 11.85 -1.29
N ASP A 43 -7.74 12.77 -1.38
CA ASP A 43 -7.58 13.99 -2.18
C ASP A 43 -6.59 14.96 -1.55
N LYS A 44 -6.34 14.81 -0.25
CA LYS A 44 -5.48 15.71 0.53
C LYS A 44 -4.16 15.05 0.87
N ALA A 45 -3.72 14.11 0.05
CA ALA A 45 -2.46 13.40 0.28
C ALA A 45 -1.31 14.38 0.37
N LYS A 46 -0.50 14.23 1.43
CA LYS A 46 0.67 15.08 1.63
C LYS A 46 1.89 14.45 0.98
N LYS A 47 2.75 15.29 0.46
CA LYS A 47 4.01 14.83 -0.14
C LYS A 47 5.18 15.17 0.77
N THR A 48 6.23 14.36 0.68
CA THR A 48 7.48 14.63 1.39
C THR A 48 8.26 15.72 0.65
N LYS A 49 9.39 16.12 1.24
CA LYS A 49 10.25 17.13 0.63
C LYS A 49 10.77 16.70 -0.75
N THR A 50 10.86 15.39 -0.99
CA THR A 50 11.33 14.86 -2.27
C THR A 50 10.22 14.74 -3.31
N GLY A 51 9.00 15.13 -2.97
CA GLY A 51 7.87 15.03 -3.88
C GLY A 51 7.16 13.71 -3.90
N GLN A 52 7.51 12.81 -2.99
CA GLN A 52 6.84 11.52 -2.84
C GLN A 52 5.66 11.64 -1.87
N TYR A 53 4.61 10.87 -2.12
CA TYR A 53 3.50 10.81 -1.18
C TYR A 53 3.95 10.18 0.13
N GLN A 54 3.41 10.68 1.24
CA GLN A 54 3.67 10.10 2.55
C GLN A 54 2.92 8.77 2.67
N THR A 55 3.66 7.72 2.99
CA THR A 55 3.10 6.38 3.17
C THR A 55 3.52 5.79 4.52
N GLY A 56 3.66 6.63 5.53
CA GLY A 56 3.97 6.19 6.87
C GLY A 56 2.84 5.36 7.46
N GLU A 57 3.15 4.62 8.53
CA GLU A 57 2.17 3.74 9.15
C GLU A 57 0.92 4.51 9.60
N ASP A 58 1.09 5.71 10.16
CA ASP A 58 -0.03 6.53 10.59
C ASP A 58 -0.95 6.91 9.43
N VAL A 59 -0.35 7.23 8.28
CA VAL A 59 -1.12 7.54 7.07
C VAL A 59 -1.89 6.31 6.60
N LEU A 60 -1.23 5.17 6.55
CA LEU A 60 -1.86 3.93 6.11
C LEU A 60 -2.94 3.46 7.07
N LEU A 61 -2.73 3.63 8.37
CA LEU A 61 -3.75 3.28 9.36
C LEU A 61 -5.02 4.11 9.17
N ALA A 62 -4.87 5.39 8.87
CA ALA A 62 -6.02 6.25 8.61
C ALA A 62 -6.74 5.83 7.33
N LEU A 63 -6.00 5.44 6.30
CA LEU A 63 -6.59 5.00 5.05
C LEU A 63 -7.19 3.60 5.13
N ALA A 64 -6.67 2.75 6.03
CA ALA A 64 -7.17 1.39 6.20
C ALA A 64 -8.64 1.36 6.60
N ASN A 65 -9.12 2.41 7.24
CA ASN A 65 -10.54 2.53 7.57
C ASN A 65 -11.40 2.79 6.34
N LYS A 66 -10.79 3.25 5.25
CA LYS A 66 -11.49 3.60 4.03
C LYS A 66 -11.30 2.58 2.91
N SER A 67 -10.25 1.77 2.98
CA SER A 67 -9.92 0.86 1.88
C SER A 67 -9.27 -0.43 2.39
N ASP A 68 -9.80 -1.56 1.91
CA ASP A 68 -9.27 -2.86 2.27
C ASP A 68 -7.86 -3.10 1.72
N ILE A 69 -7.53 -2.50 0.58
CA ILE A 69 -6.21 -2.66 -0.02
C ILE A 69 -5.13 -2.14 0.93
N VAL A 70 -5.41 -1.06 1.65
CA VAL A 70 -4.45 -0.49 2.60
C VAL A 70 -4.23 -1.44 3.78
N ARG A 71 -5.29 -2.13 4.21
CA ARG A 71 -5.15 -3.15 5.26
C ARG A 71 -4.22 -4.26 4.82
N ASP A 72 -4.37 -4.73 3.60
CA ASP A 72 -3.51 -5.77 3.04
C ASP A 72 -2.05 -5.30 2.99
N ILE A 73 -1.83 -4.04 2.64
CA ILE A 73 -0.50 -3.45 2.60
C ILE A 73 0.11 -3.40 4.01
N LEU A 74 -0.68 -3.04 5.01
CA LEU A 74 -0.22 -3.02 6.39
C LEU A 74 0.17 -4.42 6.86
N ASP A 75 -0.65 -5.43 6.52
CA ASP A 75 -0.34 -6.81 6.85
C ASP A 75 0.97 -7.26 6.17
N TYR A 76 1.15 -6.87 4.93
CA TYR A 76 2.39 -7.17 4.19
C TYR A 76 3.61 -6.61 4.90
N ARG A 77 3.52 -5.38 5.41
CA ARG A 77 4.65 -4.74 6.08
C ARG A 77 5.03 -5.40 7.40
N GLN A 78 4.10 -6.12 8.01
CA GLN A 78 4.36 -6.80 9.28
C GLN A 78 4.96 -8.19 9.11
N LEU A 79 5.02 -8.69 7.90
CA LEU A 79 5.59 -10.00 7.61
C LEU A 79 7.15 -9.97 7.44
#